data_9d1df1dabc5034e3b3b00163eb0d7544
#
_entry.id   9d1df1dabc5034e3b3b00163eb0d7544
#
_cell.length_a   1.000
_cell.length_b   1.000
_cell.length_c   1.000
_cell.angle_alpha   90.00
_cell.angle_beta   90.00
_cell.angle_gamma   90.00
#
_symmetry.space_group_name_H-M   'P 1'
#
loop_
_entity.id
_entity.type
_entity.pdbx_description
1 polymer ?
#
loop_
_entity_poly.entity_id
_entity_poly.type
_entity_poly.pdbx_seq_one_letter_code
_entity_poly.pdbx_strand_id
1 'polypeptide(L)'
;MQGVNTALYYKNKEMEDTFNIVPTSAVSGEGIPDLLLLLVQWAQKTMEEKLTFVDEVQCTVLEVKVIEGHGTTVDVVLVNGMLHEGDQIVVCGMQGPIVTTIRALLTPHPMKELRVKGTYLHHKKIRAAQGIKISAQGLEHAIAGTALYAVRPDADIEDLKDAVMEEMSRVRNR
;
A
#
# COMPACT_ATOMS: atom_id res chain seq x y z
N MET A 1 0.76 -15.02 29.13
CA MET A 1 1.45 -14.96 27.82
C MET A 1 1.21 -16.31 27.17
N GLN A 2 0.54 -16.37 26.04
CA GLN A 2 0.51 -17.58 25.24
C GLN A 2 1.89 -17.74 24.61
N GLY A 3 2.59 -18.82 24.97
CA GLY A 3 3.89 -19.15 24.35
C GLY A 3 3.65 -19.50 22.88
N VAL A 4 4.32 -18.81 21.99
CA VAL A 4 4.31 -19.09 20.55
C VAL A 4 5.52 -19.97 20.24
N ASN A 5 5.29 -21.11 19.57
CA ASN A 5 6.39 -21.96 19.12
C ASN A 5 7.22 -21.24 18.06
N THR A 6 8.51 -21.11 18.30
CA THR A 6 9.45 -20.45 17.38
C THR A 6 10.67 -21.30 17.12
N ALA A 7 11.21 -21.25 15.91
CA ALA A 7 12.45 -21.91 15.54
C ALA A 7 13.25 -21.07 14.55
N LEU A 8 14.58 -21.27 14.53
CA LEU A 8 15.41 -20.73 13.47
C LEU A 8 15.02 -21.35 12.13
N TYR A 9 14.86 -20.50 11.10
CA TYR A 9 14.41 -20.91 9.78
C TYR A 9 15.08 -22.18 9.24
N TYR A 10 16.39 -22.24 9.28
CA TYR A 10 17.17 -23.40 8.79
C TYR A 10 17.06 -24.67 9.64
N LYS A 11 16.45 -24.57 10.83
CA LYS A 11 16.17 -25.72 11.73
C LYS A 11 14.69 -26.11 11.72
N ASN A 12 13.82 -25.25 11.20
CA ASN A 12 12.39 -25.49 11.23
C ASN A 12 11.97 -26.44 10.11
N LYS A 13 11.43 -27.59 10.48
CA LYS A 13 10.85 -28.56 9.56
C LYS A 13 9.33 -28.43 9.39
N GLU A 14 8.68 -27.72 10.32
CA GLU A 14 7.21 -27.58 10.40
C GLU A 14 6.85 -26.09 10.30
N MET A 15 6.87 -25.57 9.07
CA MET A 15 6.67 -24.14 8.80
C MET A 15 5.26 -23.64 9.13
N GLU A 16 4.25 -24.52 9.23
CA GLU A 16 2.86 -24.16 9.44
C GLU A 16 2.53 -23.91 10.92
N ASP A 17 3.14 -24.70 11.82
CA ASP A 17 2.86 -24.64 13.26
C ASP A 17 3.88 -23.87 14.08
N THR A 18 5.01 -23.50 13.48
CA THR A 18 6.14 -22.87 14.17
C THR A 18 6.57 -21.61 13.44
N PHE A 19 6.64 -20.48 14.18
CA PHE A 19 7.09 -19.22 13.61
C PHE A 19 8.60 -19.25 13.31
N ASN A 20 8.95 -18.84 12.10
CA ASN A 20 10.33 -18.81 11.64
C ASN A 20 11.06 -17.55 12.12
N ILE A 21 12.25 -17.74 12.65
CA ILE A 21 13.17 -16.66 13.01
C ILE A 21 14.35 -16.69 12.02
N VAL A 22 14.57 -15.57 11.32
CA VAL A 22 15.73 -15.38 10.45
C VAL A 22 16.59 -14.27 11.02
N PRO A 23 17.76 -14.57 11.58
CA PRO A 23 18.72 -13.56 11.99
C PRO A 23 19.26 -12.81 10.76
N THR A 24 19.22 -11.49 10.76
CA THR A 24 19.70 -10.66 9.65
C THR A 24 20.60 -9.54 10.14
N SER A 25 21.53 -9.13 9.30
CA SER A 25 22.39 -7.96 9.51
C SER A 25 22.27 -7.01 8.32
N ALA A 26 21.78 -5.81 8.54
CA ALA A 26 21.70 -4.77 7.50
C ALA A 26 23.09 -4.25 7.07
N VAL A 27 24.08 -4.37 7.95
CA VAL A 27 25.46 -3.91 7.68
C VAL A 27 26.23 -4.90 6.81
N SER A 28 26.18 -6.20 7.14
CA SER A 28 26.92 -7.24 6.42
C SER A 28 26.10 -7.90 5.29
N GLY A 29 24.77 -7.76 5.30
CA GLY A 29 23.87 -8.48 4.40
C GLY A 29 23.65 -9.94 4.79
N GLU A 30 24.23 -10.40 5.89
CA GLU A 30 24.06 -11.77 6.39
C GLU A 30 22.60 -12.06 6.71
N GLY A 31 22.12 -13.25 6.35
CA GLY A 31 20.73 -13.68 6.57
C GLY A 31 19.70 -13.06 5.63
N ILE A 32 20.05 -12.05 4.83
CA ILE A 32 19.11 -11.46 3.86
C ILE A 32 18.68 -12.46 2.78
N PRO A 33 19.58 -13.27 2.18
CA PRO A 33 19.18 -14.33 1.26
C PRO A 33 18.21 -15.34 1.88
N ASP A 34 18.44 -15.73 3.13
CA ASP A 34 17.57 -16.66 3.86
C ASP A 34 16.17 -16.07 4.10
N LEU A 35 16.11 -14.78 4.46
CA LEU A 35 14.84 -14.05 4.61
C LEU A 35 14.07 -14.01 3.30
N LEU A 36 14.72 -13.67 2.19
CA LEU A 36 14.10 -13.63 0.87
C LEU A 36 13.61 -15.01 0.44
N LEU A 37 14.41 -16.05 0.68
CA LEU A 37 14.04 -17.43 0.37
C LEU A 37 12.82 -17.87 1.19
N LEU A 38 12.77 -17.57 2.48
CA LEU A 38 11.61 -17.83 3.33
C LEU A 38 10.36 -17.12 2.81
N LEU A 39 10.46 -15.83 2.47
CA LEU A 39 9.33 -15.06 1.93
C LEU A 39 8.81 -15.67 0.63
N VAL A 40 9.69 -16.05 -0.30
CA VAL A 40 9.29 -16.67 -1.57
C VAL A 40 8.62 -18.01 -1.33
N GLN A 41 9.19 -18.86 -0.51
CA GLN A 41 8.62 -20.18 -0.19
C GLN A 41 7.25 -20.07 0.49
N TRP A 42 7.12 -19.14 1.45
CA TRP A 42 5.87 -18.91 2.14
C TRP A 42 4.79 -18.35 1.18
N ALA A 43 5.14 -17.36 0.37
CA ALA A 43 4.24 -16.77 -0.61
C ALA A 43 3.71 -17.81 -1.61
N GLN A 44 4.58 -18.69 -2.13
CA GLN A 44 4.19 -19.72 -3.09
C GLN A 44 3.34 -20.84 -2.49
N LYS A 45 3.54 -21.17 -1.21
CA LYS A 45 2.82 -22.27 -0.56
C LYS A 45 1.48 -21.87 0.04
N THR A 46 1.39 -20.67 0.61
CA THR A 46 0.25 -20.30 1.47
C THR A 46 -0.51 -19.07 1.00
N MET A 47 0.05 -18.31 0.08
CA MET A 47 -0.51 -17.01 -0.31
C MET A 47 -0.87 -16.90 -1.80
N GLU A 48 -0.87 -17.99 -2.55
CA GLU A 48 -1.13 -18.00 -3.98
C GLU A 48 -2.46 -17.30 -4.33
N GLU A 49 -3.54 -17.68 -3.66
CA GLU A 49 -4.86 -17.06 -3.86
C GLU A 49 -4.87 -15.57 -3.51
N LYS A 50 -4.19 -15.19 -2.41
CA LYS A 50 -4.13 -13.78 -1.94
C LYS A 50 -3.27 -12.89 -2.83
N LEU A 51 -2.29 -13.47 -3.52
CA LEU A 51 -1.37 -12.75 -4.41
C LEU A 51 -1.84 -12.74 -5.86
N THR A 52 -2.95 -13.43 -6.17
CA THR A 52 -3.55 -13.41 -7.51
C THR A 52 -4.01 -11.98 -7.84
N PHE A 53 -3.59 -11.48 -9.01
CA PHE A 53 -3.98 -10.16 -9.48
C PHE A 53 -5.48 -10.09 -9.73
N VAL A 54 -6.11 -9.07 -9.16
CA VAL A 54 -7.51 -8.71 -9.38
C VAL A 54 -7.54 -7.34 -10.03
N ASP A 55 -8.41 -7.15 -11.03
CA ASP A 55 -8.52 -5.89 -11.78
C ASP A 55 -9.32 -4.81 -11.01
N GLU A 56 -9.69 -5.08 -9.77
CA GLU A 56 -10.27 -4.13 -8.86
C GLU A 56 -9.20 -3.37 -8.11
N VAL A 57 -9.32 -2.04 -8.07
CA VAL A 57 -8.35 -1.18 -7.36
C VAL A 57 -8.46 -1.42 -5.86
N GLN A 58 -7.38 -1.94 -5.29
CA GLN A 58 -7.17 -2.07 -3.86
C GLN A 58 -5.95 -1.26 -3.49
N CYS A 59 -6.17 -0.16 -2.77
CA CYS A 59 -5.14 0.82 -2.49
C CYS A 59 -5.28 1.35 -1.07
N THR A 60 -4.16 1.47 -0.36
CA THR A 60 -4.13 1.96 1.03
C THR A 60 -3.22 3.18 1.14
N VAL A 61 -3.71 4.22 1.80
CA VAL A 61 -2.96 5.44 2.10
C VAL A 61 -1.98 5.16 3.23
N LEU A 62 -0.68 5.43 3.00
CA LEU A 62 0.37 5.28 4.00
C LEU A 62 0.70 6.58 4.71
N GLU A 63 0.84 7.65 3.94
CA GLU A 63 1.32 8.93 4.45
C GLU A 63 0.80 10.08 3.58
N VAL A 64 0.60 11.24 4.20
CA VAL A 64 0.24 12.49 3.50
C VAL A 64 1.43 13.44 3.59
N LYS A 65 1.86 13.99 2.47
CA LYS A 65 3.02 14.91 2.38
C LYS A 65 2.76 16.08 1.47
N VAL A 66 3.36 17.21 1.80
CA VAL A 66 3.47 18.35 0.88
C VAL A 66 4.85 18.30 0.22
N ILE A 67 4.88 18.28 -1.11
CA ILE A 67 6.12 18.27 -1.89
C ILE A 67 6.21 19.55 -2.71
N GLU A 68 7.36 20.20 -2.61
CA GLU A 68 7.65 21.40 -3.42
C GLU A 68 7.54 21.07 -4.92
N GLY A 69 6.77 21.87 -5.66
CA GLY A 69 6.49 21.67 -7.08
C GLY A 69 5.36 20.69 -7.42
N HIS A 70 4.94 19.82 -6.49
CA HIS A 70 3.87 18.85 -6.70
C HIS A 70 2.64 19.09 -5.81
N GLY A 71 2.74 19.98 -4.82
CA GLY A 71 1.68 20.25 -3.85
C GLY A 71 1.49 19.11 -2.84
N THR A 72 0.25 18.92 -2.40
CA THR A 72 -0.07 17.82 -1.50
C THR A 72 -0.12 16.50 -2.25
N THR A 73 0.55 15.51 -1.70
CA THR A 73 0.62 14.15 -2.23
C THR A 73 0.32 13.14 -1.14
N VAL A 74 -0.19 11.99 -1.52
CA VAL A 74 -0.32 10.83 -0.65
C VAL A 74 0.57 9.69 -1.14
N ASP A 75 1.28 9.07 -0.21
CA ASP A 75 2.00 7.82 -0.45
C ASP A 75 1.03 6.68 -0.23
N VAL A 76 0.90 5.81 -1.20
CA VAL A 76 -0.05 4.70 -1.15
C VAL A 76 0.62 3.39 -1.57
N VAL A 77 0.08 2.27 -1.10
CA VAL A 77 0.37 0.95 -1.66
C VAL A 77 -0.80 0.55 -2.55
N LEU A 78 -0.54 0.46 -3.84
CA LEU A 78 -1.46 -0.12 -4.81
C LEU A 78 -1.27 -1.64 -4.79
N VAL A 79 -2.16 -2.35 -4.13
CA VAL A 79 -2.10 -3.81 -3.94
C VAL A 79 -2.61 -4.54 -5.16
N ASN A 80 -3.74 -4.10 -5.71
CA ASN A 80 -4.38 -4.65 -6.91
C ASN A 80 -4.92 -3.56 -7.82
N GLY A 81 -5.19 -3.93 -9.06
CA GLY A 81 -5.79 -3.06 -10.07
C GLY A 81 -4.79 -2.16 -10.78
N MET A 82 -5.32 -1.14 -11.40
CA MET A 82 -4.59 -0.16 -12.19
C MET A 82 -5.16 1.24 -11.93
N LEU A 83 -4.31 2.23 -11.80
CA LEU A 83 -4.66 3.64 -11.71
C LEU A 83 -4.14 4.41 -12.91
N HIS A 84 -4.91 5.40 -13.35
CA HIS A 84 -4.56 6.30 -14.45
C HIS A 84 -4.53 7.75 -13.96
N GLU A 85 -3.71 8.55 -14.60
CA GLU A 85 -3.81 9.99 -14.50
C GLU A 85 -5.18 10.43 -15.03
N GLY A 86 -5.90 11.26 -14.26
CA GLY A 86 -7.26 11.67 -14.58
C GLY A 86 -8.35 10.80 -13.92
N ASP A 87 -8.02 9.67 -13.33
CA ASP A 87 -9.01 8.88 -12.58
C ASP A 87 -9.55 9.67 -11.40
N GLN A 88 -10.87 9.57 -11.18
CA GLN A 88 -11.50 10.10 -9.99
C GLN A 88 -11.34 9.10 -8.84
N ILE A 89 -10.98 9.62 -7.68
CA ILE A 89 -10.76 8.82 -6.47
C ILE A 89 -11.52 9.36 -5.28
N VAL A 90 -11.88 8.48 -4.36
CA VAL A 90 -12.48 8.80 -3.06
C VAL A 90 -11.53 8.34 -1.97
N VAL A 91 -11.19 9.26 -1.06
CA VAL A 91 -10.26 9.04 0.04
C VAL A 91 -10.91 9.45 1.36
N CYS A 92 -10.57 8.75 2.43
CA CYS A 92 -11.02 9.13 3.77
C CYS A 92 -10.32 10.42 4.24
N GLY A 93 -11.09 11.45 4.55
CA GLY A 93 -10.59 12.72 5.09
C GLY A 93 -11.10 13.00 6.49
N MET A 94 -10.39 13.87 7.22
CA MET A 94 -10.74 14.23 8.61
C MET A 94 -12.15 14.80 8.78
N GLN A 95 -12.67 15.46 7.76
CA GLN A 95 -14.00 16.11 7.77
C GLN A 95 -15.04 15.34 6.94
N GLY A 96 -14.69 14.19 6.39
CA GLY A 96 -15.55 13.38 5.53
C GLY A 96 -14.82 12.90 4.27
N PRO A 97 -15.54 12.21 3.37
CA PRO A 97 -14.95 11.71 2.13
C PRO A 97 -14.43 12.85 1.25
N ILE A 98 -13.22 12.69 0.74
CA ILE A 98 -12.59 13.58 -0.22
C ILE A 98 -12.74 12.95 -1.60
N VAL A 99 -13.47 13.58 -2.50
CA VAL A 99 -13.59 13.19 -3.90
C VAL A 99 -12.69 14.09 -4.72
N THR A 100 -11.72 13.51 -5.42
CA THR A 100 -10.76 14.29 -6.20
C THR A 100 -10.28 13.52 -7.43
N THR A 101 -9.54 14.21 -8.31
CA THR A 101 -9.00 13.63 -9.54
C THR A 101 -7.48 13.53 -9.45
N ILE A 102 -6.93 12.40 -9.84
CA ILE A 102 -5.48 12.17 -9.89
C ILE A 102 -4.85 13.12 -10.91
N ARG A 103 -3.94 13.97 -10.45
CA ARG A 103 -3.17 14.90 -11.29
C ARG A 103 -1.87 14.29 -11.77
N ALA A 104 -1.22 13.48 -10.92
CA ALA A 104 0.01 12.82 -11.26
C ALA A 104 0.16 11.51 -10.47
N LEU A 105 0.69 10.50 -11.13
CA LEU A 105 1.15 9.25 -10.56
C LEU A 105 2.67 9.23 -10.60
N LEU A 106 3.29 9.13 -9.42
CA LEU A 106 4.72 9.28 -9.26
C LEU A 106 5.32 8.02 -8.62
N THR A 107 6.49 7.61 -9.10
CA THR A 107 7.32 6.60 -8.43
C THR A 107 8.73 7.14 -8.20
N PRO A 108 9.44 6.65 -7.17
CA PRO A 108 10.85 6.98 -7.05
C PRO A 108 11.64 6.37 -8.21
N HIS A 109 12.84 6.90 -8.45
CA HIS A 109 13.79 6.22 -9.34
C HIS A 109 14.15 4.83 -8.80
N PRO A 110 14.58 3.89 -9.66
CA PRO A 110 15.01 2.57 -9.22
C PRO A 110 16.00 2.63 -8.07
N MET A 111 15.85 1.75 -7.09
CA MET A 111 16.66 1.66 -5.86
C MET A 111 16.57 2.89 -4.93
N LYS A 112 15.57 3.74 -5.11
CA LYS A 112 15.26 4.84 -4.18
C LYS A 112 13.98 4.55 -3.41
N GLU A 113 13.93 5.04 -2.17
CA GLU A 113 12.75 4.90 -1.33
C GLU A 113 11.68 5.93 -1.68
N LEU A 114 10.40 5.52 -1.63
CA LEU A 114 9.24 6.36 -1.93
C LEU A 114 9.15 7.60 -1.02
N ARG A 115 9.50 7.46 0.25
CA ARG A 115 9.36 8.50 1.28
C ARG A 115 10.49 9.52 1.32
N VAL A 116 11.61 9.23 0.67
CA VAL A 116 12.77 10.13 0.64
C VAL A 116 12.58 11.19 -0.44
N LYS A 117 12.85 12.46 -0.09
CA LYS A 117 12.82 13.56 -1.07
C LYS A 117 13.79 13.28 -2.22
N GLY A 118 13.31 13.44 -3.43
CA GLY A 118 14.10 13.23 -4.64
C GLY A 118 13.32 13.62 -5.88
N THR A 119 13.88 13.32 -7.02
CA THR A 119 13.17 13.38 -8.30
C THR A 119 12.29 12.14 -8.46
N TYR A 120 11.14 12.32 -9.08
CA TYR A 120 10.16 11.26 -9.30
C TYR A 120 9.96 11.00 -10.79
N LEU A 121 9.65 9.75 -11.12
CA LEU A 121 9.19 9.37 -12.45
C LEU A 121 7.68 9.57 -12.53
N HIS A 122 7.22 10.23 -13.59
CA HIS A 122 5.81 10.44 -13.87
C HIS A 122 5.27 9.32 -14.76
N HIS A 123 4.09 8.83 -14.42
CA HIS A 123 3.42 7.77 -15.16
C HIS A 123 1.99 8.18 -15.51
N LYS A 124 1.56 7.89 -16.74
CA LYS A 124 0.17 8.05 -17.15
C LYS A 124 -0.74 6.98 -16.59
N LYS A 125 -0.18 5.79 -16.36
CA LYS A 125 -0.86 4.64 -15.74
C LYS A 125 0.13 3.81 -14.94
N ILE A 126 -0.35 3.22 -13.86
CA ILE A 126 0.43 2.32 -13.01
C ILE A 126 -0.41 1.10 -12.66
N ARG A 127 0.20 -0.07 -12.81
CA ARG A 127 -0.38 -1.37 -12.42
C ARG A 127 0.22 -1.83 -11.09
N ALA A 128 -0.58 -2.49 -10.26
CA ALA A 128 -0.15 -3.13 -9.02
C ALA A 128 0.89 -4.26 -9.27
N ALA A 129 1.64 -4.69 -8.28
CA ALA A 129 1.64 -4.25 -6.89
C ALA A 129 2.88 -3.40 -6.65
N GLN A 130 2.70 -2.17 -6.16
CA GLN A 130 3.83 -1.30 -5.83
C GLN A 130 3.40 -0.10 -4.97
N GLY A 131 4.39 0.49 -4.29
CA GLY A 131 4.24 1.78 -3.64
C GLY A 131 4.31 2.92 -4.65
N ILE A 132 3.35 3.82 -4.59
CA ILE A 132 3.26 4.97 -5.48
C ILE A 132 2.91 6.23 -4.70
N LYS A 133 3.20 7.37 -5.31
CA LYS A 133 2.83 8.67 -4.81
C LYS A 133 1.78 9.28 -5.74
N ILE A 134 0.65 9.70 -5.17
CA ILE A 134 -0.46 10.32 -5.90
C ILE A 134 -0.51 11.80 -5.56
N SER A 135 -0.52 12.65 -6.57
CA SER A 135 -0.83 14.08 -6.45
C SER A 135 -2.25 14.34 -6.87
N ALA A 136 -3.03 14.99 -6.01
CA ALA A 136 -4.38 15.45 -6.31
C ALA A 136 -4.73 16.63 -5.39
N GLN A 137 -5.84 17.31 -5.68
CA GLN A 137 -6.28 18.45 -4.89
C GLN A 137 -7.03 18.00 -3.64
N GLY A 138 -6.85 18.69 -2.51
CA GLY A 138 -7.62 18.46 -1.29
C GLY A 138 -7.13 17.28 -0.44
N LEU A 139 -5.99 16.69 -0.78
CA LEU A 139 -5.44 15.53 -0.05
C LEU A 139 -4.78 15.89 1.28
N GLU A 140 -4.68 17.18 1.63
CA GLU A 140 -4.06 17.66 2.88
C GLU A 140 -4.79 17.18 4.14
N HIS A 141 -6.05 16.79 4.01
CA HIS A 141 -6.88 16.28 5.09
C HIS A 141 -7.09 14.77 5.04
N ALA A 142 -6.42 14.06 4.12
CA ALA A 142 -6.52 12.60 4.01
C ALA A 142 -5.95 11.91 5.26
N ILE A 143 -6.55 10.77 5.60
CA ILE A 143 -6.16 9.98 6.78
C ILE A 143 -5.29 8.81 6.35
N ALA A 144 -4.10 8.72 6.92
CA ALA A 144 -3.22 7.57 6.71
C ALA A 144 -3.81 6.30 7.33
N GLY A 145 -3.55 5.16 6.70
CA GLY A 145 -4.06 3.85 7.12
C GLY A 145 -5.45 3.51 6.58
N THR A 146 -6.07 4.40 5.81
CA THR A 146 -7.39 4.17 5.20
C THR A 146 -7.29 3.75 3.74
N ALA A 147 -8.38 3.17 3.21
CA ALA A 147 -8.45 2.80 1.81
C ALA A 147 -8.59 4.02 0.89
N LEU A 148 -8.11 3.87 -0.34
CA LEU A 148 -8.37 4.76 -1.47
C LEU A 148 -9.18 3.98 -2.49
N TYR A 149 -10.29 4.53 -2.91
CA TYR A 149 -11.21 3.94 -3.88
C TYR A 149 -11.11 4.69 -5.22
N ALA A 150 -10.98 3.94 -6.30
CA ALA A 150 -11.10 4.51 -7.65
C ALA A 150 -12.56 4.45 -8.10
N VAL A 151 -13.07 5.56 -8.63
CA VAL A 151 -14.43 5.64 -9.16
C VAL A 151 -14.44 5.05 -10.56
N ARG A 152 -15.12 3.91 -10.72
CA ARG A 152 -15.37 3.32 -12.04
C ARG A 152 -16.52 4.05 -12.74
N PRO A 153 -16.60 3.99 -14.09
CA PRO A 153 -17.67 4.64 -14.83
C PRO A 153 -19.08 4.16 -14.46
N ASP A 154 -19.18 2.94 -13.94
CA ASP A 154 -20.41 2.27 -13.50
C ASP A 154 -20.63 2.31 -11.97
N ALA A 155 -19.69 2.88 -11.22
CA ALA A 155 -19.77 2.94 -9.77
C ALA A 155 -20.57 4.17 -9.31
N ASP A 156 -21.44 3.99 -8.31
CA ASP A 156 -22.07 5.09 -7.61
C ASP A 156 -21.07 5.73 -6.63
N ILE A 157 -20.85 7.03 -6.81
CA ILE A 157 -19.95 7.81 -5.94
C ILE A 157 -20.51 7.85 -4.50
N GLU A 158 -21.83 7.87 -4.34
CA GLU A 158 -22.44 7.90 -3.01
C GLU A 158 -22.18 6.61 -2.24
N ASP A 159 -22.25 5.44 -2.88
CA ASP A 159 -21.91 4.16 -2.26
C ASP A 159 -20.44 4.14 -1.80
N LEU A 160 -19.52 4.72 -2.58
CA LEU A 160 -18.11 4.83 -2.20
C LEU A 160 -17.89 5.81 -1.04
N LYS A 161 -18.63 6.90 -0.99
CA LYS A 161 -18.61 7.83 0.15
C LYS A 161 -19.11 7.16 1.42
N ASP A 162 -20.16 6.38 1.33
CA ASP A 162 -20.73 5.64 2.47
C ASP A 162 -19.72 4.59 2.99
N ALA A 163 -19.05 3.86 2.10
CA ALA A 163 -17.98 2.93 2.47
C ALA A 163 -16.82 3.64 3.20
N VAL A 164 -16.42 4.81 2.73
CA VAL A 164 -15.39 5.65 3.37
C VAL A 164 -15.85 6.15 4.74
N MET A 165 -17.13 6.53 4.88
CA MET A 165 -17.70 6.97 6.17
C MET A 165 -17.74 5.84 7.19
N GLU A 166 -18.05 4.62 6.77
CA GLU A 166 -18.00 3.45 7.63
C GLU A 166 -16.57 3.16 8.11
N GLU A 167 -15.59 3.25 7.21
CA GLU A 167 -14.18 3.09 7.56
C GLU A 167 -13.69 4.16 8.54
N MET A 168 -14.07 5.42 8.33
CA MET A 168 -13.81 6.52 9.28
C MET A 168 -14.33 6.21 10.67
N SER A 169 -15.55 5.69 10.76
CA SER A 169 -16.17 5.31 12.03
C SER A 169 -15.37 4.24 12.76
N ARG A 170 -14.84 3.25 12.04
CA ARG A 170 -13.98 2.19 12.59
C ARG A 170 -12.64 2.74 13.10
N VAL A 171 -12.05 3.69 12.40
CA VAL A 171 -10.77 4.31 12.81
C VAL A 171 -10.93 5.18 14.05
N ARG A 172 -12.04 5.91 14.19
CA ARG A 172 -12.32 6.76 15.38
C ARG A 172 -12.58 5.96 16.65
N ASN A 173 -13.01 4.71 16.53
CA ASN A 173 -13.37 3.84 17.65
C ASN A 173 -12.21 2.93 18.12
N ARG A 174 -11.01 3.09 17.57
CA ARG A 174 -9.77 2.42 18.01
C ARG A 174 -8.90 3.34 18.84
#